data_dfb50b743e1ae88faca912317cdc601b
#
_entry.id   dfb50b743e1ae88faca912317cdc601b
#
_cell.length_a   1.000
_cell.length_b   1.000
_cell.length_c   1.000
_cell.angle_alpha   90.00
_cell.angle_beta   90.00
_cell.angle_gamma   90.00
#
_symmetry.space_group_name_H-M   'P 1'
#
loop_
_entity.id
_entity.type
_entity.pdbx_description
1 polymer ?
#
loop_
_entity_poly.entity_id
_entity_poly.type
_entity_poly.pdbx_seq_one_letter_code
_entity_poly.pdbx_strand_id
1 'polypeptide(L)'
;VTKVGTYPIHRHELLKLWQEWQPTHWHPYQALSREEAAAKIRQWQKKGDTVVFTNGCFDILHRGHVLYLQQAAMLGQHLVVGLNSDASVKRLKGETRPLVKQEDRAILLSALACVDEVVIFEEDTPKELLQVLRPDILVKGGDYKADEVIGRESVKRVEIISFEDGYSTTGLIEKIADLVKKGKL
;
A
#
# COMPACT_ATOMS: atom_id res chain seq x y z
N VAL A 1 -26.05 13.23 -3.34
CA VAL A 1 -27.19 14.06 -3.79
C VAL A 1 -26.82 15.51 -3.54
N THR A 2 -26.44 16.22 -4.61
CA THR A 2 -26.09 17.64 -4.55
C THR A 2 -27.38 18.44 -4.56
N LYS A 3 -27.80 19.00 -3.43
CA LYS A 3 -28.88 20.00 -3.39
C LYS A 3 -28.27 21.36 -3.72
N VAL A 4 -28.68 21.97 -4.81
CA VAL A 4 -28.28 23.34 -5.22
C VAL A 4 -29.26 24.32 -4.57
N GLY A 5 -28.73 25.22 -3.70
CA GLY A 5 -29.47 26.29 -3.03
C GLY A 5 -29.31 26.27 -1.51
N THR A 6 -29.69 27.37 -0.84
CA THR A 6 -29.75 27.46 0.64
C THR A 6 -30.96 26.64 1.12
N TYR A 7 -30.71 25.45 1.63
CA TYR A 7 -31.74 24.57 2.16
C TYR A 7 -31.46 24.34 3.67
N PRO A 8 -32.46 24.52 4.56
CA PRO A 8 -32.28 24.20 5.96
C PRO A 8 -32.11 22.67 6.09
N ILE A 9 -30.96 22.24 6.58
CA ILE A 9 -30.70 20.84 6.90
C ILE A 9 -31.31 20.55 8.27
N HIS A 10 -32.24 19.62 8.35
CA HIS A 10 -32.82 19.21 9.62
C HIS A 10 -31.84 18.37 10.45
N ARG A 11 -31.95 18.47 11.78
CA ARG A 11 -31.06 17.75 12.72
C ARG A 11 -30.94 16.25 12.41
N HIS A 12 -32.04 15.60 12.02
CA HIS A 12 -32.04 14.18 11.70
C HIS A 12 -31.29 13.86 10.40
N GLU A 13 -31.30 14.76 9.41
CA GLU A 13 -30.51 14.64 8.19
C GLU A 13 -29.02 14.78 8.48
N LEU A 14 -28.65 15.75 9.36
CA LEU A 14 -27.27 15.89 9.84
C LEU A 14 -26.80 14.67 10.62
N LEU A 15 -27.63 14.11 11.49
CA LEU A 15 -27.31 12.90 12.24
C LEU A 15 -27.14 11.69 11.31
N LYS A 16 -28.00 11.58 10.28
CA LYS A 16 -27.87 10.53 9.27
C LYS A 16 -26.58 10.68 8.47
N LEU A 17 -26.28 11.89 7.97
CA LEU A 17 -25.03 12.20 7.28
C LEU A 17 -23.82 11.98 8.19
N TRP A 18 -23.93 12.35 9.48
CA TRP A 18 -22.89 12.10 10.47
C TRP A 18 -22.65 10.61 10.69
N GLN A 19 -23.72 9.80 10.78
CA GLN A 19 -23.61 8.34 10.89
C GLN A 19 -23.07 7.69 9.61
N GLU A 20 -23.43 8.21 8.44
CA GLU A 20 -22.88 7.79 7.14
C GLU A 20 -21.44 8.26 6.93
N TRP A 21 -21.07 9.40 7.54
CA TRP A 21 -19.74 10.00 7.45
C TRP A 21 -18.82 9.65 8.63
N GLN A 22 -19.33 8.92 9.64
CA GLN A 22 -18.44 8.32 10.61
C GLN A 22 -17.43 7.49 9.81
N PRO A 23 -16.12 7.74 9.95
CA PRO A 23 -15.14 6.81 9.42
C PRO A 23 -15.39 5.49 10.14
N THR A 24 -16.19 4.64 9.50
CA THR A 24 -16.56 3.30 9.99
C THR A 24 -15.33 2.41 10.14
N HIS A 25 -14.14 2.97 10.00
CA HIS A 25 -12.90 2.25 9.82
C HIS A 25 -11.76 2.69 10.73
N TRP A 26 -12.06 3.26 11.91
CA TRP A 26 -11.07 3.21 12.98
C TRP A 26 -11.10 1.81 13.60
N HIS A 27 -10.79 0.82 12.81
CA HIS A 27 -10.43 -0.47 13.35
C HIS A 27 -8.93 -0.40 13.68
N PRO A 28 -8.54 -0.85 14.89
CA PRO A 28 -7.12 -1.09 15.11
C PRO A 28 -6.64 -1.96 13.96
N TYR A 29 -5.62 -1.49 13.25
CA TYR A 29 -5.07 -2.19 12.10
C TYR A 29 -4.86 -3.67 12.47
N GLN A 30 -5.47 -4.53 11.71
CA GLN A 30 -5.21 -5.95 11.72
C GLN A 30 -4.90 -6.35 10.27
N ALA A 31 -3.64 -6.75 10.04
CA ALA A 31 -3.26 -7.27 8.74
C ALA A 31 -4.19 -8.45 8.39
N LEU A 32 -4.77 -8.42 7.20
CA LEU A 32 -5.58 -9.51 6.73
C LEU A 32 -4.69 -10.72 6.40
N SER A 33 -5.21 -11.92 6.65
CA SER A 33 -4.65 -13.12 6.05
C SER A 33 -4.80 -13.08 4.52
N ARG A 34 -4.06 -13.92 3.82
CA ARG A 34 -4.15 -14.03 2.35
C ARG A 34 -5.56 -14.38 1.89
N GLU A 35 -6.21 -15.29 2.62
CA GLU A 35 -7.54 -15.80 2.33
C GLU A 35 -8.60 -14.71 2.53
N GLU A 36 -8.52 -13.94 3.61
CA GLU A 36 -9.41 -12.82 3.88
C GLU A 36 -9.25 -11.72 2.83
N ALA A 37 -8.01 -11.34 2.51
CA ALA A 37 -7.71 -10.36 1.47
C ALA A 37 -8.21 -10.83 0.10
N ALA A 38 -8.00 -12.10 -0.25
CA ALA A 38 -8.51 -12.67 -1.50
C ALA A 38 -10.04 -12.68 -1.55
N ALA A 39 -10.72 -12.96 -0.43
CA ALA A 39 -12.17 -12.89 -0.36
C ALA A 39 -12.68 -11.46 -0.58
N LYS A 40 -12.01 -10.47 0.04
CA LYS A 40 -12.33 -9.05 -0.11
C LYS A 40 -12.11 -8.56 -1.53
N ILE A 41 -10.98 -8.91 -2.16
CA ILE A 41 -10.70 -8.59 -3.55
C ILE A 41 -11.78 -9.14 -4.48
N ARG A 42 -12.16 -10.42 -4.32
CA ARG A 42 -13.25 -11.02 -5.09
C ARG A 42 -14.59 -10.32 -4.90
N GLN A 43 -14.85 -9.81 -3.69
CA GLN A 43 -16.07 -9.05 -3.41
C GLN A 43 -16.08 -7.72 -4.17
N TRP A 44 -14.97 -6.99 -4.20
CA TRP A 44 -14.82 -5.76 -4.97
C TRP A 44 -14.95 -6.02 -6.47
N GLN A 45 -14.26 -7.02 -6.99
CA GLN A 45 -14.33 -7.39 -8.41
C GLN A 45 -15.73 -7.79 -8.86
N LYS A 46 -16.51 -8.47 -8.00
CA LYS A 46 -17.93 -8.79 -8.28
C LYS A 46 -18.83 -7.54 -8.38
N LYS A 47 -18.44 -6.43 -7.76
CA LYS A 47 -19.13 -5.14 -7.89
C LYS A 47 -18.71 -4.36 -9.13
N GLY A 48 -17.73 -4.85 -9.87
CA GLY A 48 -17.14 -4.19 -11.03
C GLY A 48 -15.95 -3.30 -10.71
N ASP A 49 -15.47 -3.29 -9.45
CA ASP A 49 -14.34 -2.48 -9.04
C ASP A 49 -13.03 -3.10 -9.53
N THR A 50 -12.09 -2.25 -9.92
CA THR A 50 -10.73 -2.63 -10.31
C THR A 50 -9.83 -2.61 -9.09
N VAL A 51 -9.15 -3.72 -8.82
CA VAL A 51 -8.21 -3.87 -7.71
C VAL A 51 -6.78 -3.77 -8.21
N VAL A 52 -6.05 -2.83 -7.64
CA VAL A 52 -4.62 -2.61 -7.88
C VAL A 52 -3.82 -3.26 -6.77
N PHE A 53 -2.71 -3.88 -7.13
CA PHE A 53 -1.77 -4.45 -6.16
C PHE A 53 -0.37 -3.91 -6.41
N THR A 54 0.34 -3.63 -5.34
CA THR A 54 1.78 -3.41 -5.34
C THR A 54 2.42 -4.11 -4.17
N ASN A 55 3.76 -4.28 -4.18
CA ASN A 55 4.46 -4.82 -3.03
C ASN A 55 5.79 -4.14 -2.78
N GLY A 56 6.28 -4.25 -1.55
CA GLY A 56 7.58 -3.71 -1.18
C GLY A 56 7.92 -3.90 0.29
N CYS A 57 9.15 -3.50 0.65
CA CYS A 57 9.62 -3.54 2.04
C CYS A 57 9.08 -2.38 2.88
N PHE A 58 8.96 -1.19 2.32
CA PHE A 58 8.46 0.03 2.97
C PHE A 58 9.07 0.26 4.36
N ASP A 59 10.40 0.05 4.49
CA ASP A 59 11.06 0.00 5.78
C ASP A 59 11.00 1.33 6.54
N ILE A 60 11.43 2.44 5.90
CA ILE A 60 11.22 3.79 6.41
C ILE A 60 10.35 4.51 5.39
N LEU A 61 9.10 4.82 5.75
CA LEU A 61 8.23 5.58 4.88
C LEU A 61 8.78 6.98 4.64
N HIS A 62 8.78 7.38 3.38
CA HIS A 62 9.19 8.71 2.94
C HIS A 62 8.28 9.19 1.80
N ARG A 63 8.41 10.47 1.42
CA ARG A 63 7.58 11.10 0.39
C ARG A 63 7.50 10.27 -0.90
N GLY A 64 8.61 9.70 -1.37
CA GLY A 64 8.63 8.88 -2.57
C GLY A 64 7.69 7.68 -2.51
N HIS A 65 7.61 6.99 -1.36
CA HIS A 65 6.64 5.92 -1.15
C HIS A 65 5.19 6.42 -1.22
N VAL A 66 4.90 7.56 -0.58
CA VAL A 66 3.54 8.13 -0.56
C VAL A 66 3.08 8.49 -1.97
N LEU A 67 3.91 9.21 -2.74
CA LEU A 67 3.60 9.59 -4.11
C LEU A 67 3.42 8.38 -5.03
N TYR A 68 4.29 7.38 -4.89
CA TYR A 68 4.16 6.11 -5.61
C TYR A 68 2.84 5.39 -5.32
N LEU A 69 2.47 5.27 -4.04
CA LEU A 69 1.23 4.61 -3.65
C LEU A 69 0.00 5.40 -4.11
N GLN A 70 0.04 6.74 -4.08
CA GLN A 70 -1.03 7.58 -4.62
C GLN A 70 -1.19 7.38 -6.13
N GLN A 71 -0.09 7.33 -6.90
CA GLN A 71 -0.15 7.06 -8.34
C GLN A 71 -0.69 5.66 -8.62
N ALA A 72 -0.26 4.65 -7.85
CA ALA A 72 -0.79 3.30 -7.97
C ALA A 72 -2.31 3.25 -7.71
N ALA A 73 -2.78 3.93 -6.67
CA ALA A 73 -4.21 3.98 -6.32
C ALA A 73 -5.08 4.63 -7.41
N MET A 74 -4.53 5.56 -8.19
CA MET A 74 -5.27 6.20 -9.30
C MET A 74 -5.61 5.25 -10.46
N LEU A 75 -5.03 4.04 -10.49
CA LEU A 75 -5.25 3.06 -11.54
C LEU A 75 -6.48 2.17 -11.32
N GLY A 76 -7.11 2.23 -10.14
CA GLY A 76 -8.30 1.46 -9.81
C GLY A 76 -9.11 2.06 -8.67
N GLN A 77 -10.10 1.31 -8.17
CA GLN A 77 -10.94 1.74 -7.05
C GLN A 77 -10.33 1.31 -5.70
N HIS A 78 -9.52 0.25 -5.68
CA HIS A 78 -8.91 -0.27 -4.46
C HIS A 78 -7.42 -0.55 -4.65
N LEU A 79 -6.61 -0.16 -3.67
CA LEU A 79 -5.18 -0.45 -3.61
C LEU A 79 -4.88 -1.43 -2.48
N VAL A 80 -4.33 -2.58 -2.83
CA VAL A 80 -3.82 -3.60 -1.89
C VAL A 80 -2.30 -3.58 -1.92
N VAL A 81 -1.68 -3.51 -0.76
CA VAL A 81 -0.22 -3.51 -0.60
C VAL A 81 0.26 -4.83 -0.02
N GLY A 82 1.07 -5.56 -0.77
CA GLY A 82 1.84 -6.70 -0.27
C GLY A 82 3.08 -6.19 0.47
N LEU A 83 3.15 -6.43 1.78
CA LEU A 83 4.27 -6.02 2.62
C LEU A 83 5.19 -7.20 2.90
N ASN A 84 6.46 -7.10 2.51
CA ASN A 84 7.45 -8.11 2.85
C ASN A 84 7.62 -8.21 4.38
N SER A 85 7.55 -9.42 4.93
CA SER A 85 7.83 -9.69 6.34
C SER A 85 9.26 -9.29 6.73
N ASP A 86 9.53 -9.20 8.01
CA ASP A 86 10.89 -8.92 8.51
C ASP A 86 11.90 -9.97 8.04
N ALA A 87 11.48 -11.24 8.04
CA ALA A 87 12.31 -12.35 7.56
C ALA A 87 12.63 -12.22 6.06
N SER A 88 11.64 -11.87 5.23
CA SER A 88 11.84 -11.62 3.81
C SER A 88 12.76 -10.41 3.58
N VAL A 89 12.55 -9.31 4.30
CA VAL A 89 13.41 -8.11 4.16
C VAL A 89 14.87 -8.41 4.54
N LYS A 90 15.11 -9.19 5.59
CA LYS A 90 16.47 -9.62 5.96
C LYS A 90 17.15 -10.39 4.83
N ARG A 91 16.47 -11.34 4.22
CA ARG A 91 17.02 -12.09 3.07
C ARG A 91 17.32 -11.19 1.86
N LEU A 92 16.44 -10.21 1.59
CA LEU A 92 16.55 -9.34 0.42
C LEU A 92 17.53 -8.17 0.59
N LYS A 93 17.68 -7.65 1.82
CA LYS A 93 18.41 -6.40 2.10
C LYS A 93 19.57 -6.55 3.10
N GLY A 94 19.74 -7.73 3.70
CA GLY A 94 20.76 -8.02 4.68
C GLY A 94 20.26 -7.97 6.13
N GLU A 95 21.06 -8.55 7.04
CA GLU A 95 20.71 -8.78 8.45
C GLU A 95 20.39 -7.52 9.27
N THR A 96 20.89 -6.35 8.84
CA THR A 96 20.63 -5.08 9.51
C THR A 96 19.28 -4.45 9.13
N ARG A 97 18.51 -5.12 8.28
CA ARG A 97 17.21 -4.65 7.78
C ARG A 97 16.10 -5.67 8.09
N PRO A 98 14.86 -5.25 8.29
CA PRO A 98 14.39 -3.86 8.28
C PRO A 98 14.75 -3.13 9.57
N LEU A 99 14.71 -1.79 9.56
CA LEU A 99 14.83 -0.96 10.75
C LEU A 99 13.51 -0.84 11.52
N VAL A 100 12.41 -0.88 10.80
CA VAL A 100 11.05 -0.78 11.34
C VAL A 100 10.37 -2.15 11.21
N LYS A 101 9.83 -2.67 12.32
CA LYS A 101 9.15 -3.98 12.35
C LYS A 101 7.95 -4.03 11.42
N GLN A 102 7.65 -5.21 10.91
CA GLN A 102 6.55 -5.41 9.94
C GLN A 102 5.19 -4.92 10.45
N GLU A 103 4.91 -5.08 11.74
CA GLU A 103 3.66 -4.61 12.35
C GLU A 103 3.54 -3.08 12.26
N ASP A 104 4.63 -2.37 12.61
CA ASP A 104 4.67 -0.90 12.56
C ASP A 104 4.61 -0.39 11.11
N ARG A 105 5.34 -1.06 10.19
CA ARG A 105 5.29 -0.73 8.75
C ARG A 105 3.88 -0.92 8.18
N ALA A 106 3.20 -1.98 8.60
CA ALA A 106 1.85 -2.27 8.17
C ALA A 106 0.85 -1.23 8.70
N ILE A 107 0.95 -0.82 9.98
CA ILE A 107 0.14 0.26 10.56
C ILE A 107 0.34 1.56 9.78
N LEU A 108 1.59 1.95 9.52
CA LEU A 108 1.90 3.18 8.78
C LEU A 108 1.32 3.17 7.37
N LEU A 109 1.39 2.04 6.66
CA LEU A 109 0.81 1.90 5.32
C LEU A 109 -0.71 1.98 5.36
N SER A 110 -1.36 1.29 6.29
CA SER A 110 -2.82 1.29 6.41
C SER A 110 -3.40 2.65 6.84
N ALA A 111 -2.59 3.53 7.43
CA ALA A 111 -2.99 4.90 7.75
C ALA A 111 -2.98 5.84 6.53
N LEU A 112 -2.44 5.42 5.39
CA LEU A 112 -2.46 6.20 4.16
C LEU A 112 -3.83 6.09 3.50
N ALA A 113 -4.50 7.22 3.26
CA ALA A 113 -5.84 7.27 2.67
C ALA A 113 -5.97 6.61 1.29
N CYS A 114 -4.85 6.39 0.59
CA CYS A 114 -4.82 5.72 -0.70
C CYS A 114 -4.64 4.20 -0.62
N VAL A 115 -4.49 3.62 0.58
CA VAL A 115 -4.29 2.19 0.80
C VAL A 115 -5.53 1.60 1.43
N ASP A 116 -6.18 0.65 0.77
CA ASP A 116 -7.36 -0.03 1.29
C ASP A 116 -7.00 -1.23 2.18
N GLU A 117 -5.99 -2.02 1.77
CA GLU A 117 -5.56 -3.20 2.52
C GLU A 117 -4.05 -3.41 2.47
N VAL A 118 -3.52 -3.98 3.54
CA VAL A 118 -2.14 -4.43 3.62
C VAL A 118 -2.11 -5.91 3.98
N VAL A 119 -1.34 -6.69 3.22
CA VAL A 119 -1.15 -8.14 3.43
C VAL A 119 0.33 -8.42 3.62
N ILE A 120 0.70 -8.98 4.77
CA ILE A 120 2.09 -9.37 5.02
C ILE A 120 2.35 -10.73 4.35
N PHE A 121 3.50 -10.86 3.69
CA PHE A 121 3.92 -12.11 3.06
C PHE A 121 5.40 -12.41 3.34
N GLU A 122 5.76 -13.69 3.42
CA GLU A 122 7.08 -14.14 3.85
C GLU A 122 8.03 -14.48 2.71
N GLU A 123 7.49 -14.70 1.51
CA GLU A 123 8.27 -15.09 0.33
C GLU A 123 9.13 -13.91 -0.16
N ASP A 124 10.19 -14.22 -0.89
CA ASP A 124 11.10 -13.21 -1.45
C ASP A 124 10.49 -12.49 -2.63
N THR A 125 9.50 -13.11 -3.29
CA THR A 125 8.75 -12.55 -4.40
C THR A 125 7.24 -12.59 -4.12
N PRO A 126 6.44 -11.70 -4.69
CA PRO A 126 4.99 -11.69 -4.47
C PRO A 126 4.23 -12.75 -5.29
N LYS A 127 4.92 -13.68 -5.94
CA LYS A 127 4.32 -14.61 -6.90
C LYS A 127 3.21 -15.46 -6.28
N GLU A 128 3.51 -16.11 -5.17
CA GLU A 128 2.57 -16.98 -4.45
C GLU A 128 1.38 -16.17 -3.91
N LEU A 129 1.65 -14.98 -3.36
CA LEU A 129 0.61 -14.07 -2.90
C LEU A 129 -0.31 -13.65 -4.05
N LEU A 130 0.24 -13.26 -5.20
CA LEU A 130 -0.53 -12.86 -6.37
C LEU A 130 -1.40 -13.99 -6.94
N GLN A 131 -0.92 -15.25 -6.89
CA GLN A 131 -1.71 -16.42 -7.30
C GLN A 131 -2.98 -16.61 -6.46
N VAL A 132 -2.92 -16.24 -5.17
CA VAL A 132 -4.05 -16.31 -4.24
C VAL A 132 -4.97 -15.10 -4.39
N LEU A 133 -4.39 -13.90 -4.43
CA LEU A 133 -5.13 -12.63 -4.44
C LEU A 133 -5.81 -12.35 -5.79
N ARG A 134 -5.12 -12.59 -6.90
CA ARG A 134 -5.56 -12.33 -8.28
C ARG A 134 -6.14 -10.91 -8.48
N PRO A 135 -5.37 -9.86 -8.17
CA PRO A 135 -5.79 -8.50 -8.45
C PRO A 135 -5.87 -8.24 -9.95
N ASP A 136 -6.46 -7.13 -10.37
CA ASP A 136 -6.59 -6.80 -11.79
C ASP A 136 -5.31 -6.18 -12.35
N ILE A 137 -4.63 -5.33 -11.56
CA ILE A 137 -3.44 -4.58 -11.97
C ILE A 137 -2.31 -4.83 -10.96
N LEU A 138 -1.13 -5.19 -11.48
CA LEU A 138 0.11 -5.21 -10.70
C LEU A 138 0.92 -3.96 -11.02
N VAL A 139 1.26 -3.19 -9.98
CA VAL A 139 2.10 -1.99 -10.11
C VAL A 139 3.49 -2.28 -9.56
N LYS A 140 4.51 -1.87 -10.30
CA LYS A 140 5.92 -1.91 -9.88
C LYS A 140 6.54 -0.54 -10.02
N GLY A 141 7.39 -0.18 -9.06
CA GLY A 141 8.17 1.04 -9.12
C GLY A 141 9.56 0.80 -9.70
N GLY A 142 10.05 1.69 -10.56
CA GLY A 142 11.39 1.63 -11.13
C GLY A 142 11.43 1.38 -12.64
N ASP A 143 12.60 1.03 -13.14
CA ASP A 143 12.87 0.88 -14.58
C ASP A 143 12.74 -0.59 -15.03
N TYR A 144 11.63 -1.24 -14.67
CA TYR A 144 11.32 -2.60 -15.11
C TYR A 144 10.63 -2.59 -16.47
N LYS A 145 10.86 -3.65 -17.24
CA LYS A 145 9.97 -3.97 -18.36
C LYS A 145 8.79 -4.79 -17.85
N ALA A 146 7.59 -4.47 -18.31
CA ALA A 146 6.38 -5.11 -17.83
C ALA A 146 6.37 -6.64 -18.03
N ASP A 147 7.06 -7.13 -19.05
CA ASP A 147 7.20 -8.56 -19.36
C ASP A 147 8.21 -9.30 -18.46
N GLU A 148 9.06 -8.58 -17.74
CA GLU A 148 10.04 -9.14 -16.80
C GLU A 148 9.51 -9.14 -15.34
N VAL A 149 8.31 -8.57 -15.10
CA VAL A 149 7.77 -8.46 -13.73
C VAL A 149 7.28 -9.81 -13.23
N ILE A 150 7.81 -10.25 -12.09
CA ILE A 150 7.41 -11.50 -11.42
C ILE A 150 5.96 -11.39 -10.94
N GLY A 151 5.15 -12.38 -11.27
CA GLY A 151 3.73 -12.44 -10.91
C GLY A 151 2.78 -11.85 -11.96
N ARG A 152 3.31 -11.37 -13.10
CA ARG A 152 2.51 -10.81 -14.19
C ARG A 152 1.46 -11.79 -14.72
N GLU A 153 1.73 -13.08 -14.63
CA GLU A 153 0.83 -14.16 -15.07
C GLU A 153 -0.44 -14.27 -14.22
N SER A 154 -0.47 -13.64 -13.05
CA SER A 154 -1.60 -13.66 -12.12
C SER A 154 -2.52 -12.44 -12.20
N VAL A 155 -2.22 -11.50 -13.11
CA VAL A 155 -2.94 -10.23 -13.25
C VAL A 155 -3.34 -9.96 -14.70
N LYS A 156 -4.30 -9.06 -14.91
CA LYS A 156 -4.73 -8.65 -16.26
C LYS A 156 -3.77 -7.66 -16.90
N ARG A 157 -3.13 -6.80 -16.09
CA ARG A 157 -2.26 -5.72 -16.54
C ARG A 157 -1.13 -5.46 -15.56
N VAL A 158 0.04 -5.11 -16.09
CA VAL A 158 1.18 -4.63 -15.32
C VAL A 158 1.43 -3.17 -15.68
N GLU A 159 1.62 -2.33 -14.68
CA GLU A 159 1.97 -0.93 -14.82
C GLU A 159 3.30 -0.63 -14.12
N ILE A 160 4.14 0.15 -14.78
CA ILE A 160 5.41 0.60 -14.22
C ILE A 160 5.31 2.08 -13.90
N ILE A 161 5.61 2.43 -12.66
CA ILE A 161 5.66 3.81 -12.18
C ILE A 161 7.12 4.16 -11.90
N SER A 162 7.64 5.21 -12.53
CA SER A 162 8.99 5.70 -12.28
C SER A 162 9.11 6.23 -10.84
N PHE A 163 10.27 6.00 -10.22
CA PHE A 163 10.52 6.58 -8.91
C PHE A 163 10.76 8.08 -8.99
N GLU A 164 10.36 8.79 -7.95
CA GLU A 164 10.76 10.18 -7.72
C GLU A 164 12.24 10.25 -7.34
N ASP A 165 13.02 11.02 -8.07
CA ASP A 165 14.45 11.20 -7.80
C ASP A 165 14.71 11.82 -6.42
N GLY A 166 15.78 11.39 -5.78
CA GLY A 166 16.24 11.95 -4.50
C GLY A 166 15.56 11.36 -3.25
N TYR A 167 14.65 10.40 -3.40
CA TYR A 167 13.96 9.75 -2.27
C TYR A 167 14.28 8.26 -2.22
N SER A 168 15.07 7.84 -1.21
CA SER A 168 15.31 6.43 -0.92
C SER A 168 15.57 6.22 0.57
N THR A 169 15.19 5.06 1.09
CA THR A 169 15.51 4.65 2.47
C THR A 169 17.01 4.62 2.69
N THR A 170 17.78 4.14 1.73
CA THR A 170 19.25 4.11 1.81
C THR A 170 19.84 5.52 1.94
N GLY A 171 19.39 6.46 1.11
CA GLY A 171 19.85 7.86 1.18
C GLY A 171 19.51 8.55 2.51
N LEU A 172 18.34 8.21 3.12
CA LEU A 172 18.01 8.70 4.46
C LEU A 172 18.96 8.15 5.52
N ILE A 173 19.27 6.85 5.49
CA ILE A 173 20.19 6.20 6.42
C ILE A 173 21.61 6.79 6.28
N GLU A 174 22.09 6.95 5.06
CA GLU A 174 23.40 7.55 4.78
C GLU A 174 23.50 8.99 5.29
N LYS A 175 22.45 9.78 5.10
CA LYS A 175 22.37 11.16 5.60
C LYS A 175 22.41 11.20 7.13
N ILE A 176 21.67 10.32 7.81
CA ILE A 176 21.69 10.22 9.28
C ILE A 176 23.08 9.81 9.75
N ALA A 177 23.68 8.78 9.15
CA ALA A 177 25.02 8.29 9.50
C ALA A 177 26.09 9.40 9.33
N ASP A 178 26.02 10.20 8.27
CA ASP A 178 26.93 11.33 8.04
C ASP A 178 26.79 12.42 9.11
N LEU A 179 25.55 12.74 9.50
CA LEU A 179 25.28 13.72 10.56
C LEU A 179 25.81 13.25 11.91
N VAL A 180 25.63 11.98 12.27
CA VAL A 180 26.20 11.37 13.48
C VAL A 180 27.72 11.43 13.48
N LYS A 181 28.36 11.04 12.35
CA LYS A 181 29.83 11.12 12.20
C LYS A 181 30.39 12.55 12.35
N LYS A 182 29.59 13.54 11.97
CA LYS A 182 29.95 14.98 12.09
C LYS A 182 29.60 15.58 13.45
N GLY A 183 29.10 14.80 14.39
CA GLY A 183 28.66 15.29 15.71
C GLY A 183 27.49 16.30 15.64
N LYS A 184 26.64 16.18 14.60
CA LYS A 184 25.48 17.06 14.39
C LYS A 184 24.15 16.40 14.79
N LEU A 185 24.18 15.14 15.19
CA LEU A 185 23.14 14.34 15.82
C LEU A 185 23.73 13.56 16.98
#